data_d2e659ef74f4c7564c3f407100586de9
#
_entry.id   d2e659ef74f4c7564c3f407100586de9
#
_cell.length_a   1.000
_cell.length_b   1.000
_cell.length_c   1.000
_cell.angle_alpha   90.00
_cell.angle_beta   90.00
_cell.angle_gamma   90.00
#
_symmetry.space_group_name_H-M   'P 1'
#
loop_
_entity.id
_entity.type
_entity.pdbx_description
1 polymer ?
#
loop_
_entity_poly.entity_id
_entity_poly.type
_entity_poly.pdbx_seq_one_letter_code
_entity_poly.pdbx_strand_id
1 'polypeptide(L)'
;MILVDSSVWIDFFSSSPGRAGAELRRMIEEAEPFALTGIVVAEVLQGLIRDARRIEQYLAQWEMLEPRGFETYRQAAAIYRAARAKGVTLTTIDAVIAAIALEHKASVFTLDRDFSRIAGITRLALYNF
;
A
#
# COMPACT_ATOMS: atom_id res chain seq x y z
N MET A 1 -0.55 0.55 13.05
CA MET A 1 -1.45 0.62 11.87
C MET A 1 -0.81 -0.09 10.69
N ILE A 2 -1.59 -0.73 9.88
CA ILE A 2 -1.15 -1.47 8.69
C ILE A 2 -1.76 -0.78 7.47
N LEU A 3 -0.91 -0.39 6.52
CA LEU A 3 -1.34 0.14 5.23
C LEU A 3 -1.33 -1.01 4.22
N VAL A 4 -2.49 -1.34 3.69
CA VAL A 4 -2.64 -2.44 2.73
C VAL A 4 -2.44 -1.92 1.32
N ASP A 5 -1.43 -2.45 0.63
CA ASP A 5 -1.08 -2.06 -0.74
C ASP A 5 -2.03 -2.65 -1.77
N SER A 6 -2.05 -2.04 -2.95
CA SER A 6 -2.91 -2.47 -4.06
C SER A 6 -2.69 -3.94 -4.46
N SER A 7 -1.46 -4.43 -4.41
CA SER A 7 -1.14 -5.83 -4.74
C SER A 7 -1.93 -6.82 -3.89
N VAL A 8 -2.11 -6.51 -2.61
CA VAL A 8 -2.88 -7.36 -1.68
C VAL A 8 -4.37 -7.26 -1.96
N TRP A 9 -4.89 -6.06 -2.21
CA TRP A 9 -6.30 -5.87 -2.56
C TRP A 9 -6.66 -6.58 -3.86
N ILE A 10 -5.79 -6.49 -4.86
CA ILE A 10 -6.00 -7.17 -6.15
C ILE A 10 -6.06 -8.69 -5.93
N ASP A 11 -5.16 -9.23 -5.10
CA ASP A 11 -5.21 -10.65 -4.74
C ASP A 11 -6.50 -11.01 -4.01
N PHE A 12 -6.91 -10.17 -3.06
CA PHE A 12 -8.14 -10.35 -2.29
C PHE A 12 -9.39 -10.42 -3.18
N PHE A 13 -9.46 -9.55 -4.19
CA PHE A 13 -10.61 -9.50 -5.12
C PHE A 13 -10.51 -10.50 -6.27
N SER A 14 -9.41 -11.24 -6.37
CA SER A 14 -9.24 -12.21 -7.45
C SER A 14 -10.17 -13.42 -7.27
N SER A 15 -10.38 -14.18 -8.35
CA SER A 15 -11.21 -15.38 -8.31
C SER A 15 -10.57 -16.52 -7.50
N SER A 16 -9.25 -16.46 -7.30
CA SER A 16 -8.50 -17.48 -6.57
C SER A 16 -7.43 -16.80 -5.70
N PRO A 17 -7.82 -16.21 -4.56
CA PRO A 17 -6.89 -15.49 -3.70
C PRO A 17 -5.78 -16.38 -3.17
N GLY A 18 -4.56 -15.83 -3.12
CA GLY A 18 -3.42 -16.47 -2.50
C GLY A 18 -3.33 -16.17 -1.01
N ARG A 19 -2.11 -16.32 -0.44
CA ARG A 19 -1.88 -16.10 1.00
C ARG A 19 -2.18 -14.68 1.44
N ALA A 20 -1.81 -13.70 0.63
CA ALA A 20 -2.04 -12.30 0.99
C ALA A 20 -3.53 -11.97 1.06
N GLY A 21 -4.29 -12.36 0.04
CA GLY A 21 -5.74 -12.16 0.03
C GLY A 21 -6.44 -12.90 1.17
N ALA A 22 -5.98 -14.11 1.49
CA ALA A 22 -6.51 -14.88 2.61
C ALA A 22 -6.23 -14.20 3.95
N GLU A 23 -5.03 -13.65 4.11
CA GLU A 23 -4.67 -12.91 5.33
C GLU A 23 -5.50 -11.64 5.49
N LEU A 24 -5.70 -10.89 4.41
CA LEU A 24 -6.56 -9.71 4.45
C LEU A 24 -8.00 -10.09 4.83
N ARG A 25 -8.53 -11.18 4.29
CA ARG A 25 -9.85 -11.69 4.68
C ARG A 25 -9.91 -11.99 6.17
N ARG A 26 -8.89 -12.64 6.72
CA ARG A 26 -8.82 -12.93 8.16
C ARG A 26 -8.83 -11.64 8.97
N MET A 27 -8.04 -10.64 8.56
CA MET A 27 -8.00 -9.35 9.24
C MET A 27 -9.37 -8.67 9.26
N ILE A 28 -10.09 -8.74 8.13
CA ILE A 28 -11.43 -8.16 8.03
C ILE A 28 -12.41 -8.93 8.95
N GLU A 29 -12.39 -10.23 8.92
CA GLU A 29 -13.26 -11.08 9.74
C GLU A 29 -13.01 -10.89 11.23
N GLU A 30 -11.77 -10.69 11.62
CA GLU A 30 -11.37 -10.49 13.01
C GLU A 30 -11.37 -9.01 13.44
N ALA A 31 -11.80 -8.13 12.56
CA ALA A 31 -11.86 -6.68 12.80
C ALA A 31 -10.51 -6.08 13.22
N GLU A 32 -9.41 -6.60 12.69
CA GLU A 32 -8.10 -6.01 12.91
C GLU A 32 -8.00 -4.67 12.16
N PRO A 33 -7.42 -3.62 12.78
CA PRO A 33 -7.33 -2.32 12.14
C PRO A 33 -6.32 -2.30 11.00
N PHE A 34 -6.72 -1.72 9.87
CA PHE A 34 -5.85 -1.43 8.74
C PHE A 34 -6.39 -0.21 8.00
N ALA A 35 -5.61 0.29 7.06
CA ALA A 35 -5.97 1.50 6.31
C ALA A 35 -5.56 1.37 4.85
N LEU A 36 -6.12 2.27 4.05
CA LEU A 36 -5.75 2.50 2.65
C LEU A 36 -5.13 3.89 2.51
N THR A 37 -4.68 4.19 1.32
CA THR A 37 -4.40 5.57 0.89
C THR A 37 -4.99 5.78 -0.49
N GLY A 38 -5.22 7.05 -0.87
CA GLY A 38 -5.89 7.39 -2.13
C GLY A 38 -5.23 6.80 -3.35
N ILE A 39 -3.89 6.75 -3.39
CA ILE A 39 -3.16 6.16 -4.52
C ILE A 39 -3.47 4.67 -4.66
N VAL A 40 -3.56 3.95 -3.54
CA VAL A 40 -3.91 2.51 -3.55
C VAL A 40 -5.32 2.32 -4.11
N VAL A 41 -6.27 3.14 -3.69
CA VAL A 41 -7.64 3.11 -4.21
C VAL A 41 -7.63 3.30 -5.73
N ALA A 42 -6.89 4.29 -6.22
CA ALA A 42 -6.78 4.55 -7.66
C ALA A 42 -6.21 3.33 -8.40
N GLU A 43 -5.15 2.72 -7.88
CA GLU A 43 -4.53 1.55 -8.51
C GLU A 43 -5.48 0.35 -8.56
N VAL A 44 -6.22 0.11 -7.49
CA VAL A 44 -7.19 -0.99 -7.46
C VAL A 44 -8.31 -0.74 -8.47
N LEU A 45 -8.91 0.45 -8.42
CA LEU A 45 -10.07 0.75 -9.25
C LEU A 45 -9.74 0.84 -10.74
N GLN A 46 -8.56 1.34 -11.11
CA GLN A 46 -8.19 1.46 -12.52
C GLN A 46 -8.07 0.10 -13.23
N GLY A 47 -7.79 -0.96 -12.47
CA GLY A 47 -7.66 -2.31 -13.02
C GLY A 47 -8.97 -3.07 -13.16
N LEU A 48 -10.10 -2.50 -12.72
CA LEU A 48 -11.38 -3.18 -12.70
C LEU A 48 -12.15 -2.95 -13.99
N ILE A 49 -12.65 -4.04 -14.56
CA ILE A 49 -13.55 -4.02 -15.72
C ILE A 49 -14.98 -4.30 -15.27
N ARG A 50 -15.13 -5.14 -14.22
CA ARG A 50 -16.43 -5.55 -13.68
C ARG A 50 -16.53 -5.21 -12.21
N ASP A 51 -17.77 -5.05 -11.73
CA ASP A 51 -18.06 -4.82 -10.31
C ASP A 51 -17.38 -3.59 -9.71
N ALA A 52 -16.93 -2.65 -10.55
CA ALA A 52 -16.22 -1.46 -10.07
C ALA A 52 -17.01 -0.72 -8.98
N ARG A 53 -18.32 -0.55 -9.17
CA ARG A 53 -19.17 0.16 -8.22
C ARG A 53 -19.25 -0.54 -6.86
N ARG A 54 -19.36 -1.85 -6.85
CA ARG A 54 -19.37 -2.64 -5.61
C ARG A 54 -18.06 -2.52 -4.86
N ILE A 55 -16.95 -2.57 -5.60
CA ILE A 55 -15.63 -2.48 -5.01
C ILE A 55 -15.34 -1.07 -4.52
N GLU A 56 -15.79 -0.03 -5.25
CA GLU A 56 -15.73 1.35 -4.77
C GLU A 56 -16.42 1.51 -3.42
N GLN A 57 -17.64 1.02 -3.30
CA GLN A 57 -18.41 1.08 -2.06
C GLN A 57 -17.73 0.29 -0.93
N TYR A 58 -17.15 -0.85 -1.27
CA TYR A 58 -16.44 -1.68 -0.30
C TYR A 58 -15.20 -0.97 0.23
N LEU A 59 -14.39 -0.40 -0.66
CA LEU A 59 -13.17 0.31 -0.26
C LEU A 59 -13.47 1.59 0.52
N ALA A 60 -14.58 2.24 0.23
CA ALA A 60 -14.94 3.53 0.85
C ALA A 60 -15.22 3.42 2.36
N GLN A 61 -15.44 2.22 2.88
CA GLN A 61 -15.73 2.05 4.31
C GLN A 61 -14.47 2.05 5.21
N TRP A 62 -13.30 1.90 4.62
CA TRP A 62 -12.06 1.76 5.39
C TRP A 62 -11.39 3.10 5.64
N GLU A 63 -10.55 3.14 6.69
CA GLU A 63 -9.78 4.33 7.03
C GLU A 63 -8.81 4.68 5.91
N MET A 64 -8.67 5.98 5.64
CA MET A 64 -7.74 6.49 4.65
C MET A 64 -6.61 7.24 5.35
N LEU A 65 -5.36 6.85 5.04
CA LEU A 65 -4.20 7.62 5.46
C LEU A 65 -3.92 8.70 4.40
N GLU A 66 -3.98 9.95 4.84
CA GLU A 66 -3.82 11.09 3.93
C GLU A 66 -2.37 11.58 3.92
N PRO A 67 -1.88 12.06 2.76
CA PRO A 67 -0.57 12.70 2.71
C PRO A 67 -0.61 14.01 3.51
N ARG A 68 0.55 14.41 4.05
CA ARG A 68 0.70 15.63 4.85
C ARG A 68 1.21 16.80 4.00
N GLY A 69 0.68 16.96 2.80
CA GLY A 69 1.01 18.06 1.92
C GLY A 69 2.39 17.94 1.28
N PHE A 70 3.05 19.06 1.11
CA PHE A 70 4.34 19.14 0.41
C PHE A 70 5.39 18.20 1.00
N GLU A 71 5.43 18.07 2.32
CA GLU A 71 6.43 17.25 3.01
C GLU A 71 6.39 15.78 2.58
N THR A 72 5.20 15.23 2.36
CA THR A 72 5.04 13.85 1.87
C THR A 72 5.79 13.65 0.55
N TYR A 73 5.62 14.60 -0.37
CA TYR A 73 6.22 14.48 -1.71
C TYR A 73 7.70 14.77 -1.70
N ARG A 74 8.15 15.67 -0.85
CA ARG A 74 9.58 15.90 -0.61
C ARG A 74 10.25 14.62 -0.10
N GLN A 75 9.62 13.95 0.86
CA GLN A 75 10.11 12.70 1.41
C GLN A 75 10.12 11.59 0.37
N ALA A 76 9.06 11.48 -0.44
CA ALA A 76 8.99 10.51 -1.51
C ALA A 76 10.15 10.69 -2.51
N ALA A 77 10.45 11.92 -2.88
CA ALA A 77 11.59 12.21 -3.76
C ALA A 77 12.92 11.81 -3.11
N ALA A 78 13.08 12.03 -1.81
CA ALA A 78 14.29 11.64 -1.09
C ALA A 78 14.45 10.11 -1.06
N ILE A 79 13.37 9.37 -0.86
CA ILE A 79 13.35 7.90 -0.91
C ILE A 79 13.75 7.42 -2.31
N TYR A 80 13.18 8.01 -3.35
CA TYR A 80 13.50 7.68 -4.74
C TYR A 80 15.00 7.86 -5.01
N ARG A 81 15.56 9.01 -4.62
CA ARG A 81 16.99 9.30 -4.83
C ARG A 81 17.89 8.35 -4.02
N ALA A 82 17.53 8.04 -2.79
CA ALA A 82 18.31 7.12 -1.95
C ALA A 82 18.34 5.71 -2.54
N ALA A 83 17.23 5.23 -3.07
CA ALA A 83 17.14 3.94 -3.77
C ALA A 83 18.01 3.97 -5.03
N ARG A 84 17.89 5.04 -5.81
CA ARG A 84 18.65 5.21 -7.05
C ARG A 84 20.16 5.18 -6.80
N ALA A 85 20.63 5.81 -5.73
CA ALA A 85 22.03 5.79 -5.34
C ALA A 85 22.55 4.39 -5.06
N LYS A 86 21.67 3.45 -4.75
CA LYS A 86 21.99 2.03 -4.53
C LYS A 86 21.65 1.15 -5.73
N GLY A 87 21.39 1.76 -6.89
CA GLY A 87 21.10 1.03 -8.11
C GLY A 87 19.68 0.51 -8.23
N VAL A 88 18.75 0.98 -7.39
CA VAL A 88 17.35 0.57 -7.41
C VAL A 88 16.49 1.68 -7.99
N THR A 89 15.73 1.38 -9.03
CA THR A 89 14.77 2.32 -9.62
C THR A 89 13.37 1.98 -9.12
N LEU A 90 12.81 2.87 -8.29
CA LEU A 90 11.44 2.75 -7.79
C LEU A 90 10.48 3.47 -8.75
N THR A 91 9.19 3.16 -8.65
CA THR A 91 8.17 4.05 -9.22
C THR A 91 7.93 5.21 -8.26
N THR A 92 7.50 6.34 -8.80
CA THR A 92 7.09 7.49 -7.97
C THR A 92 5.96 7.10 -7.03
N ILE A 93 5.02 6.29 -7.52
CA ILE A 93 3.86 5.83 -6.75
C ILE A 93 4.31 5.05 -5.51
N ASP A 94 5.23 4.09 -5.66
CA ASP A 94 5.73 3.32 -4.51
C ASP A 94 6.46 4.20 -3.51
N ALA A 95 7.24 5.17 -3.99
CA ALA A 95 7.92 6.11 -3.11
C ALA A 95 6.93 6.98 -2.32
N VAL A 96 5.82 7.40 -2.95
CA VAL A 96 4.77 8.17 -2.27
C VAL A 96 4.04 7.32 -1.25
N ILE A 97 3.69 6.08 -1.58
CA ILE A 97 3.04 5.17 -0.63
C ILE A 97 3.95 4.94 0.58
N ALA A 98 5.24 4.71 0.36
CA ALA A 98 6.20 4.54 1.45
C ALA A 98 6.29 5.79 2.33
N ALA A 99 6.31 6.98 1.72
CA ALA A 99 6.32 8.24 2.47
C ALA A 99 5.09 8.40 3.36
N ILE A 100 3.91 8.07 2.83
CA ILE A 100 2.66 8.12 3.60
C ILE A 100 2.70 7.13 4.77
N ALA A 101 3.15 5.91 4.52
CA ALA A 101 3.29 4.90 5.57
C ALA A 101 4.23 5.36 6.68
N LEU A 102 5.38 5.93 6.31
CA LEU A 102 6.36 6.45 7.29
C LEU A 102 5.78 7.59 8.11
N GLU A 103 5.07 8.52 7.49
CA GLU A 103 4.42 9.64 8.18
C GLU A 103 3.43 9.18 9.24
N HIS A 104 2.69 8.14 8.95
CA HIS A 104 1.66 7.58 9.83
C HIS A 104 2.17 6.44 10.70
N LYS A 105 3.46 6.14 10.64
CA LYS A 105 4.08 5.02 11.38
C LYS A 105 3.35 3.70 11.12
N ALA A 106 2.95 3.50 9.88
CA ALA A 106 2.25 2.29 9.45
C ALA A 106 3.23 1.29 8.84
N SER A 107 2.97 0.01 9.09
CA SER A 107 3.64 -1.07 8.37
C SER A 107 2.94 -1.29 7.04
N VAL A 108 3.68 -1.62 5.99
CA VAL A 108 3.09 -1.87 4.67
C VAL A 108 2.86 -3.36 4.48
N PHE A 109 1.63 -3.73 4.14
CA PHE A 109 1.24 -5.07 3.75
C PHE A 109 1.20 -5.13 2.22
N THR A 110 2.15 -5.82 1.61
CA THR A 110 2.36 -5.80 0.16
C THR A 110 2.92 -7.12 -0.35
N LEU A 111 2.70 -7.38 -1.64
CA LEU A 111 3.36 -8.44 -2.39
C LEU A 111 4.50 -7.91 -3.27
N ASP A 112 4.68 -6.59 -3.33
CA ASP A 112 5.68 -5.96 -4.18
C ASP A 112 7.04 -5.91 -3.47
N ARG A 113 8.06 -6.49 -4.12
CA ARG A 113 9.42 -6.54 -3.59
C ARG A 113 10.09 -5.17 -3.46
N ASP A 114 9.61 -4.17 -4.18
CA ASP A 114 10.18 -2.82 -4.09
C ASP A 114 10.04 -2.25 -2.68
N PHE A 115 8.99 -2.61 -1.97
CA PHE A 115 8.84 -2.17 -0.57
C PHE A 115 9.87 -2.82 0.37
N SER A 116 10.31 -4.05 0.07
CA SER A 116 11.43 -4.65 0.81
C SER A 116 12.72 -3.87 0.61
N ARG A 117 12.95 -3.38 -0.61
CA ARG A 117 14.11 -2.54 -0.92
C ARG A 117 14.04 -1.21 -0.20
N ILE A 118 12.86 -0.59 -0.17
CA ILE A 118 12.63 0.65 0.58
C ILE A 118 12.85 0.42 2.08
N ALA A 119 12.36 -0.69 2.63
CA ALA A 119 12.54 -1.03 4.03
C ALA A 119 14.03 -1.19 4.40
N GLY A 120 14.85 -1.62 3.45
CA GLY A 120 16.29 -1.77 3.65
C GLY A 120 17.06 -0.45 3.73
N ILE A 121 16.50 0.65 3.29
CA ILE A 121 17.16 1.97 3.25
C ILE A 121 16.40 3.05 4.03
N THR A 122 15.29 2.71 4.66
CA THR A 122 14.47 3.62 5.46
C THR A 122 14.04 2.92 6.75
N ARG A 123 13.23 3.59 7.55
CA ARG A 123 12.61 3.00 8.74
C ARG A 123 11.26 2.33 8.44
N LEU A 124 10.93 2.16 7.17
CA LEU A 124 9.69 1.51 6.79
C LEU A 124 9.64 0.08 7.34
N ALA A 125 8.54 -0.27 7.99
CA ALA A 125 8.29 -1.63 8.45
C ALA A 125 7.35 -2.33 7.47
N LEU A 126 7.54 -3.63 7.31
CA LEU A 126 6.66 -4.47 6.50
C LEU A 126 5.82 -5.36 7.40
N TYR A 127 4.57 -5.58 7.01
CA TYR A 127 3.71 -6.53 7.69
C TYR A 127 4.05 -7.94 7.21
N ASN A 128 4.37 -8.82 8.15
CA ASN A 128 4.69 -10.23 7.86
C ASN A 128 3.44 -11.10 7.99
N PHE A 129 3.27 -11.97 7.01
CA PHE A 129 2.10 -12.87 7.00
C PHE A 129 2.43 -14.26 6.49
#